data_80b6ddbda634d9e58c2e484cc4bd6adc
#
_entry.id   80b6ddbda634d9e58c2e484cc4bd6adc
#
_cell.length_a   1.000
_cell.length_b   1.000
_cell.length_c   1.000
_cell.angle_alpha   90.00
_cell.angle_beta   90.00
_cell.angle_gamma   90.00
#
_symmetry.space_group_name_H-M   'P 1'
#
loop_
_entity.id
_entity.type
_entity.pdbx_description
1 polymer ?
#
loop_
_entity_poly.entity_id
_entity_poly.type
_entity_poly.pdbx_seq_one_letter_code
_entity_poly.pdbx_strand_id
1 'polypeptide(L)'
;MQEELHEVEYQPIPVRDLLVEMKDLSELMIDLAYSAVMFNDKDLADEVMDMEERVDYLGYLLLMNASLAVRDKKDAEQIVSIMKTASAANKISDAAADIAGLVIHDIGIPVILWLAVSQADEIVGRATILKQSMLVGKSLADINLEEEIGADIIAIQRRRKWEINPPEAFELEKGDRVIARGSAESIKKLQRLAAGELETIT
;
A
#
# COMPACT_ATOMS: atom_id res chain seq x y z
N MET A 1 -14.23 -26.33 3.16
CA MET A 1 -14.05 -25.06 2.46
C MET A 1 -13.04 -25.33 1.37
N GLN A 2 -13.46 -25.46 0.12
CA GLN A 2 -12.55 -25.47 -1.01
C GLN A 2 -12.22 -24.02 -1.28
N GLU A 3 -11.00 -23.59 -0.92
CA GLU A 3 -10.43 -22.39 -1.49
C GLU A 3 -10.46 -22.60 -3.01
N GLU A 4 -11.19 -21.76 -3.72
CA GLU A 4 -11.07 -21.67 -5.17
C GLU A 4 -9.64 -21.18 -5.43
N LEU A 5 -8.75 -22.12 -5.74
CA LEU A 5 -7.47 -21.79 -6.36
C LEU A 5 -7.82 -21.05 -7.65
N HIS A 6 -7.80 -19.74 -7.62
CA HIS A 6 -7.80 -18.96 -8.83
C HIS A 6 -6.66 -19.49 -9.68
N GLU A 7 -6.98 -19.89 -10.92
CA GLU A 7 -6.00 -20.45 -11.84
C GLU A 7 -4.97 -19.36 -12.17
N VAL A 8 -3.84 -19.36 -11.42
CA VAL A 8 -2.79 -18.37 -11.61
C VAL A 8 -2.03 -18.75 -12.88
N GLU A 9 -2.19 -17.97 -13.94
CA GLU A 9 -1.46 -18.17 -15.18
C GLU A 9 0.02 -17.79 -14.98
N TYR A 10 0.91 -18.69 -15.44
CA TYR A 10 2.34 -18.45 -15.39
C TYR A 10 2.74 -17.20 -16.19
N GLN A 11 3.52 -16.33 -15.56
CA GLN A 11 4.14 -15.16 -16.17
C GLN A 11 5.65 -15.17 -15.91
N PRO A 12 6.50 -15.01 -16.94
CA PRO A 12 7.96 -15.02 -16.79
C PRO A 12 8.44 -13.68 -16.19
N ILE A 13 8.32 -13.53 -14.87
CA ILE A 13 8.74 -12.34 -14.11
C ILE A 13 9.97 -12.72 -13.27
N PRO A 14 11.02 -11.88 -13.22
CA PRO A 14 12.17 -12.14 -12.37
C PRO A 14 11.77 -12.32 -10.89
N VAL A 15 12.28 -13.37 -10.27
CA VAL A 15 11.99 -13.71 -8.85
C VAL A 15 12.28 -12.53 -7.92
N ARG A 16 13.35 -11.75 -8.22
CA ARG A 16 13.70 -10.56 -7.45
C ARG A 16 12.56 -9.52 -7.48
N ASP A 17 12.00 -9.28 -8.66
CA ASP A 17 11.02 -8.20 -8.84
C ASP A 17 9.70 -8.58 -8.16
N LEU A 18 9.31 -9.87 -8.23
CA LEU A 18 8.17 -10.39 -7.47
C LEU A 18 8.36 -10.25 -5.95
N LEU A 19 9.56 -10.59 -5.46
CA LEU A 19 9.85 -10.48 -4.02
C LEU A 19 9.86 -9.03 -3.53
N VAL A 20 10.38 -8.11 -4.34
CA VAL A 20 10.38 -6.66 -4.03
C VAL A 20 8.94 -6.16 -3.97
N GLU A 21 8.10 -6.48 -4.96
CA GLU A 21 6.69 -6.06 -4.97
C GLU A 21 5.94 -6.61 -3.75
N MET A 22 6.13 -7.90 -3.41
CA MET A 22 5.51 -8.51 -2.20
C MET A 22 5.93 -7.77 -0.93
N LYS A 23 7.24 -7.49 -0.78
CA LYS A 23 7.78 -6.77 0.38
C LYS A 23 7.17 -5.38 0.48
N ASP A 24 7.19 -4.61 -0.61
CA ASP A 24 6.72 -3.22 -0.62
C ASP A 24 5.22 -3.14 -0.30
N LEU A 25 4.41 -4.04 -0.88
CA LEU A 25 2.98 -4.13 -0.57
C LEU A 25 2.75 -4.49 0.90
N SER A 26 3.44 -5.51 1.42
CA SER A 26 3.22 -5.94 2.81
C SER A 26 3.61 -4.86 3.83
N GLU A 27 4.64 -4.05 3.56
CA GLU A 27 5.00 -2.90 4.39
C GLU A 27 3.91 -1.82 4.36
N LEU A 28 3.44 -1.45 3.17
CA LEU A 28 2.37 -0.46 3.02
C LEU A 28 1.07 -0.90 3.68
N MET A 29 0.72 -2.17 3.59
CA MET A 29 -0.52 -2.73 4.15
C MET A 29 -0.62 -2.54 5.66
N ILE A 30 0.50 -2.64 6.39
CA ILE A 30 0.50 -2.43 7.85
C ILE A 30 0.09 -0.99 8.17
N ASP A 31 0.70 -0.02 7.49
CA ASP A 31 0.41 1.40 7.71
C ASP A 31 -1.04 1.74 7.37
N LEU A 32 -1.55 1.17 6.26
CA LEU A 32 -2.95 1.33 5.85
C LEU A 32 -3.92 0.67 6.84
N ALA A 33 -3.62 -0.54 7.32
CA ALA A 33 -4.49 -1.26 8.24
C ALA A 33 -4.63 -0.51 9.58
N TYR A 34 -3.54 -0.02 10.16
CA TYR A 34 -3.60 0.80 11.36
C TYR A 34 -4.34 2.11 11.12
N SER A 35 -4.15 2.76 9.96
CA SER A 35 -4.87 3.99 9.61
C SER A 35 -6.36 3.73 9.40
N ALA A 36 -6.73 2.62 8.77
CA ALA A 36 -8.13 2.19 8.62
C ALA A 36 -8.82 2.06 9.98
N VAL A 37 -8.15 1.41 10.95
CA VAL A 37 -8.66 1.27 12.33
C VAL A 37 -8.74 2.63 13.03
N MET A 38 -7.70 3.47 12.92
CA MET A 38 -7.65 4.77 13.59
C MET A 38 -8.77 5.69 13.15
N PHE A 39 -9.07 5.71 11.84
CA PHE A 39 -10.09 6.59 11.26
C PHE A 39 -11.44 5.90 11.05
N ASN A 40 -11.57 4.62 11.36
CA ASN A 40 -12.71 3.77 11.02
C ASN A 40 -13.07 3.92 9.52
N ASP A 41 -12.05 3.89 8.67
CA ASP A 41 -12.15 4.15 7.22
C ASP A 41 -12.25 2.81 6.47
N LYS A 42 -13.48 2.49 6.02
CA LYS A 42 -13.75 1.26 5.26
C LYS A 42 -13.05 1.23 3.92
N ASP A 43 -12.87 2.37 3.27
CA ASP A 43 -12.21 2.41 1.97
C ASP A 43 -10.71 2.09 2.10
N LEU A 44 -10.05 2.53 3.19
CA LEU A 44 -8.68 2.09 3.49
C LEU A 44 -8.61 0.60 3.82
N ALA A 45 -9.60 0.10 4.55
CA ALA A 45 -9.66 -1.33 4.87
C ALA A 45 -9.85 -2.19 3.60
N ASP A 46 -10.73 -1.77 2.68
CA ASP A 46 -10.92 -2.44 1.39
C ASP A 46 -9.64 -2.42 0.54
N GLU A 47 -8.86 -1.32 0.56
CA GLU A 47 -7.55 -1.27 -0.12
C GLU A 47 -6.57 -2.32 0.43
N VAL A 48 -6.58 -2.53 1.74
CA VAL A 48 -5.72 -3.56 2.37
C VAL A 48 -6.13 -4.95 1.89
N MET A 49 -7.43 -5.24 1.79
CA MET A 49 -7.93 -6.52 1.27
C MET A 49 -7.54 -6.74 -0.21
N ASP A 50 -7.69 -5.69 -1.05
CA ASP A 50 -7.26 -5.74 -2.46
C ASP A 50 -5.73 -6.01 -2.58
N MET A 51 -4.93 -5.47 -1.66
CA MET A 51 -3.48 -5.71 -1.62
C MET A 51 -3.13 -7.11 -1.15
N GLU A 52 -3.87 -7.67 -0.20
CA GLU A 52 -3.67 -9.04 0.30
C GLU A 52 -3.86 -10.04 -0.84
N GLU A 53 -4.95 -9.95 -1.62
CA GLU A 53 -5.17 -10.77 -2.81
C GLU A 53 -4.00 -10.63 -3.81
N ARG A 54 -3.43 -9.43 -3.95
CA ARG A 54 -2.29 -9.19 -4.83
C ARG A 54 -1.02 -9.86 -4.31
N VAL A 55 -0.74 -9.79 -3.01
CA VAL A 55 0.43 -10.45 -2.38
C VAL A 55 0.34 -11.96 -2.53
N ASP A 56 -0.84 -12.56 -2.32
CA ASP A 56 -1.09 -13.97 -2.53
C ASP A 56 -0.81 -14.39 -3.97
N TYR A 57 -1.36 -13.64 -4.93
CA TYR A 57 -1.11 -13.88 -6.35
C TYR A 57 0.39 -13.83 -6.70
N LEU A 58 1.12 -12.83 -6.17
CA LEU A 58 2.57 -12.70 -6.36
C LEU A 58 3.33 -13.88 -5.73
N GLY A 59 2.86 -14.39 -4.59
CA GLY A 59 3.41 -15.57 -3.93
C GLY A 59 3.36 -16.83 -4.83
N TYR A 60 2.23 -17.06 -5.51
CA TYR A 60 2.11 -18.14 -6.48
C TYR A 60 3.03 -17.96 -7.68
N LEU A 61 3.09 -16.75 -8.27
CA LEU A 61 4.01 -16.45 -9.38
C LEU A 61 5.47 -16.64 -8.97
N LEU A 62 5.83 -16.20 -7.76
CA LEU A 62 7.18 -16.36 -7.24
C LEU A 62 7.54 -17.83 -7.09
N LEU A 63 6.64 -18.65 -6.54
CA LEU A 63 6.85 -20.08 -6.41
C LEU A 63 7.08 -20.74 -7.77
N MET A 64 6.26 -20.42 -8.78
CA MET A 64 6.41 -20.96 -10.14
C MET A 64 7.74 -20.54 -10.77
N ASN A 65 8.07 -19.25 -10.75
CA ASN A 65 9.31 -18.74 -11.36
C ASN A 65 10.55 -19.26 -10.62
N ALA A 66 10.52 -19.32 -9.28
CA ALA A 66 11.61 -19.86 -8.47
C ALA A 66 11.83 -21.35 -8.75
N SER A 67 10.75 -22.14 -8.88
CA SER A 67 10.83 -23.58 -9.19
C SER A 67 11.50 -23.85 -10.55
N LEU A 68 11.22 -23.00 -11.54
CA LEU A 68 11.84 -23.11 -12.87
C LEU A 68 13.29 -22.63 -12.93
N ALA A 69 13.74 -21.83 -11.94
CA ALA A 69 15.10 -21.31 -11.88
C ALA A 69 16.12 -22.27 -11.28
N VAL A 70 15.70 -23.38 -10.64
CA VAL A 70 16.59 -24.36 -10.02
C VAL A 70 17.29 -25.22 -11.09
N ARG A 71 18.62 -25.18 -11.11
CA ARG A 71 19.47 -26.02 -11.99
C ARG A 71 20.34 -26.98 -11.21
N ASP A 72 20.71 -26.61 -9.98
CA ASP A 72 21.60 -27.39 -9.13
C ASP A 72 21.29 -27.20 -7.64
N LYS A 73 22.08 -27.89 -6.78
CA LYS A 73 21.92 -27.81 -5.32
C LYS A 73 22.10 -26.39 -4.77
N LYS A 74 23.02 -25.59 -5.33
CA LYS A 74 23.30 -24.24 -4.86
C LYS A 74 22.12 -23.31 -5.15
N ASP A 75 21.55 -23.41 -6.34
CA ASP A 75 20.33 -22.70 -6.70
C ASP A 75 19.19 -23.05 -5.75
N ALA A 76 19.01 -24.34 -5.45
CA ALA A 76 17.98 -24.82 -4.52
C ALA A 76 18.15 -24.24 -3.10
N GLU A 77 19.39 -24.17 -2.58
CA GLU A 77 19.67 -23.57 -1.27
C GLU A 77 19.34 -22.07 -1.24
N GLN A 78 19.61 -21.32 -2.32
CA GLN A 78 19.26 -19.91 -2.43
C GLN A 78 17.74 -19.70 -2.48
N ILE A 79 17.02 -20.54 -3.22
CA ILE A 79 15.56 -20.46 -3.34
C ILE A 79 14.88 -20.70 -2.00
N VAL A 80 15.41 -21.58 -1.15
CA VAL A 80 14.84 -21.76 0.20
C VAL A 80 14.83 -20.43 0.99
N SER A 81 15.87 -19.61 0.90
CA SER A 81 15.92 -18.33 1.57
C SER A 81 14.91 -17.33 0.98
N ILE A 82 14.79 -17.29 -0.34
CA ILE A 82 13.80 -16.46 -1.06
C ILE A 82 12.39 -16.86 -0.64
N MET A 83 12.07 -18.15 -0.65
CA MET A 83 10.74 -18.66 -0.27
C MET A 83 10.40 -18.36 1.20
N LYS A 84 11.39 -18.42 2.11
CA LYS A 84 11.19 -18.04 3.50
C LYS A 84 10.86 -16.54 3.64
N THR A 85 11.55 -15.68 2.88
CA THR A 85 11.27 -14.23 2.89
C THR A 85 9.89 -13.93 2.31
N ALA A 86 9.52 -14.57 1.19
CA ALA A 86 8.20 -14.44 0.59
C ALA A 86 7.09 -14.88 1.56
N SER A 87 7.29 -16.04 2.22
CA SER A 87 6.36 -16.53 3.25
C SER A 87 6.26 -15.58 4.45
N ALA A 88 7.32 -14.87 4.80
CA ALA A 88 7.26 -13.87 5.86
C ALA A 88 6.47 -12.62 5.41
N ALA A 89 6.68 -12.15 4.19
CA ALA A 89 5.91 -11.04 3.62
C ALA A 89 4.40 -11.37 3.55
N ASN A 90 4.06 -12.59 3.13
CA ASN A 90 2.66 -13.05 3.12
C ASN A 90 2.03 -13.02 4.52
N LYS A 91 2.74 -13.50 5.54
CA LYS A 91 2.22 -13.45 6.92
C LYS A 91 2.03 -12.03 7.44
N ILE A 92 2.85 -11.07 6.99
CA ILE A 92 2.67 -9.66 7.31
C ILE A 92 1.41 -9.14 6.63
N SER A 93 1.19 -9.51 5.36
CA SER A 93 -0.02 -9.21 4.59
C SER A 93 -1.27 -9.76 5.28
N ASP A 94 -1.29 -11.05 5.64
CA ASP A 94 -2.39 -11.69 6.37
C ASP A 94 -2.70 -10.94 7.68
N ALA A 95 -1.66 -10.59 8.46
CA ALA A 95 -1.85 -9.86 9.71
C ALA A 95 -2.40 -8.45 9.51
N ALA A 96 -1.99 -7.76 8.45
CA ALA A 96 -2.56 -6.46 8.09
C ALA A 96 -4.03 -6.57 7.66
N ALA A 97 -4.37 -7.60 6.88
CA ALA A 97 -5.75 -7.90 6.48
C ALA A 97 -6.63 -8.24 7.70
N ASP A 98 -6.13 -9.00 8.67
CA ASP A 98 -6.83 -9.28 9.93
C ASP A 98 -7.15 -7.98 10.71
N ILE A 99 -6.20 -7.04 10.76
CA ILE A 99 -6.40 -5.74 11.41
C ILE A 99 -7.46 -4.93 10.65
N ALA A 100 -7.37 -4.82 9.32
CA ALA A 100 -8.35 -4.13 8.48
C ALA A 100 -9.74 -4.77 8.58
N GLY A 101 -9.82 -6.08 8.74
CA GLY A 101 -11.04 -6.85 8.94
C GLY A 101 -11.88 -6.38 10.14
N LEU A 102 -11.26 -5.79 11.17
CA LEU A 102 -12.00 -5.19 12.29
C LEU A 102 -12.93 -4.08 11.83
N VAL A 103 -12.51 -3.30 10.84
CA VAL A 103 -13.29 -2.21 10.24
C VAL A 103 -14.32 -2.72 9.26
N ILE A 104 -13.95 -3.68 8.41
CA ILE A 104 -14.85 -4.30 7.41
C ILE A 104 -16.06 -4.94 8.09
N HIS A 105 -15.82 -5.68 9.18
CA HIS A 105 -16.84 -6.44 9.89
C HIS A 105 -17.56 -5.64 10.99
N ASP A 106 -17.32 -4.33 11.13
CA ASP A 106 -17.92 -3.48 12.16
C ASP A 106 -17.78 -4.06 13.58
N ILE A 107 -16.63 -4.69 13.90
CA ILE A 107 -16.41 -5.36 15.20
C ILE A 107 -16.36 -4.35 16.36
N GLY A 108 -16.30 -3.06 16.05
CA GLY A 108 -16.17 -1.99 17.05
C GLY A 108 -14.73 -1.89 17.57
N ILE A 109 -14.17 -0.71 17.52
CA ILE A 109 -12.78 -0.47 17.92
C ILE A 109 -12.79 -0.01 19.40
N PRO A 110 -12.27 -0.83 20.34
CA PRO A 110 -12.18 -0.41 21.73
C PRO A 110 -11.32 0.84 21.90
N VAL A 111 -11.70 1.74 22.81
CA VAL A 111 -10.94 2.98 23.08
C VAL A 111 -9.47 2.71 23.36
N ILE A 112 -9.15 1.60 24.02
CA ILE A 112 -7.76 1.24 24.33
C ILE A 112 -6.94 0.92 23.08
N LEU A 113 -7.56 0.31 22.06
CA LEU A 113 -6.90 0.04 20.77
C LEU A 113 -6.66 1.36 20.04
N TRP A 114 -7.66 2.22 19.99
CA TRP A 114 -7.53 3.55 19.41
C TRP A 114 -6.41 4.37 20.08
N LEU A 115 -6.34 4.36 21.43
CA LEU A 115 -5.27 5.03 22.16
C LEU A 115 -3.89 4.46 21.85
N ALA A 116 -3.76 3.15 21.67
CA ALA A 116 -2.50 2.51 21.36
C ALA A 116 -1.99 2.90 19.95
N VAL A 117 -2.89 3.01 18.97
CA VAL A 117 -2.55 3.37 17.59
C VAL A 117 -2.32 4.87 17.44
N SER A 118 -3.11 5.71 18.13
CA SER A 118 -3.05 7.18 18.04
C SER A 118 -1.82 7.84 18.69
N GLN A 119 -0.95 7.06 19.33
CA GLN A 119 0.32 7.56 19.87
C GLN A 119 1.44 7.72 18.83
N ALA A 120 1.18 7.34 17.58
CA ALA A 120 2.13 7.58 16.50
C ALA A 120 2.19 9.09 16.18
N ASP A 121 3.41 9.64 16.07
CA ASP A 121 3.63 11.04 15.69
C ASP A 121 3.23 11.31 14.24
N GLU A 122 3.28 10.28 13.40
CA GLU A 122 2.87 10.29 11.99
C GLU A 122 1.77 9.26 11.76
N ILE A 123 0.87 9.62 10.88
CA ILE A 123 -0.23 8.78 10.41
C ILE A 123 -0.17 8.63 8.90
N VAL A 124 -0.76 7.56 8.39
CA VAL A 124 -0.98 7.40 6.96
C VAL A 124 -2.42 7.78 6.64
N GLY A 125 -2.60 8.59 5.61
CA GLY A 125 -3.90 9.02 5.16
C GLY A 125 -4.04 8.98 3.66
N ARG A 126 -5.29 8.99 3.20
CA ARG A 126 -5.67 8.92 1.80
C ARG A 126 -6.25 10.23 1.31
N ALA A 127 -5.93 10.58 0.05
CA ALA A 127 -6.61 11.64 -0.68
C ALA A 127 -6.88 11.22 -2.13
N THR A 128 -7.99 11.67 -2.70
CA THR A 128 -8.30 11.46 -4.12
C THR A 128 -8.16 12.78 -4.87
N ILE A 129 -7.36 12.79 -5.92
CA ILE A 129 -7.11 13.99 -6.74
C ILE A 129 -8.35 14.27 -7.59
N LEU A 130 -9.11 15.29 -7.22
CA LEU A 130 -10.29 15.71 -7.96
C LEU A 130 -9.90 16.64 -9.13
N LYS A 131 -10.80 16.76 -10.11
CA LYS A 131 -10.56 17.56 -11.34
C LYS A 131 -10.16 18.99 -11.08
N GLN A 132 -10.73 19.61 -10.04
CA GLN A 132 -10.47 21.01 -9.65
C GLN A 132 -9.24 21.17 -8.77
N SER A 133 -8.55 20.10 -8.39
CA SER A 133 -7.33 20.17 -7.60
C SER A 133 -6.21 20.89 -8.37
N MET A 134 -5.51 21.77 -7.69
CA MET A 134 -4.32 22.41 -8.21
C MET A 134 -3.14 21.45 -8.42
N LEU A 135 -3.24 20.23 -7.88
CA LEU A 135 -2.21 19.20 -7.98
C LEU A 135 -2.25 18.46 -9.34
N VAL A 136 -3.37 18.57 -10.09
CA VAL A 136 -3.52 17.89 -11.38
C VAL A 136 -2.50 18.42 -12.40
N GLY A 137 -1.76 17.50 -13.04
CA GLY A 137 -0.75 17.79 -14.07
C GLY A 137 0.57 18.32 -13.50
N LYS A 138 0.77 18.26 -12.19
CA LYS A 138 2.04 18.61 -11.56
C LYS A 138 2.81 17.36 -11.16
N SER A 139 4.14 17.43 -11.23
CA SER A 139 5.02 16.39 -10.71
C SER A 139 5.14 16.49 -9.18
N LEU A 140 5.52 15.39 -8.53
CA LEU A 140 5.77 15.38 -7.09
C LEU A 140 6.88 16.38 -6.71
N ALA A 141 7.93 16.50 -7.55
CA ALA A 141 8.98 17.51 -7.37
C ALA A 141 8.46 18.94 -7.41
N ASP A 142 7.52 19.26 -8.32
CA ASP A 142 6.97 20.62 -8.46
C ASP A 142 6.08 21.03 -7.27
N ILE A 143 5.41 20.07 -6.64
CA ILE A 143 4.50 20.34 -5.53
C ILE A 143 5.19 20.25 -4.16
N ASN A 144 6.28 19.47 -4.06
CA ASN A 144 7.14 19.32 -2.88
C ASN A 144 6.36 19.30 -1.54
N LEU A 145 5.34 18.42 -1.46
CA LEU A 145 4.41 18.40 -0.33
C LEU A 145 5.08 18.09 1.00
N GLU A 146 6.18 17.34 0.98
CA GLU A 146 6.94 17.03 2.20
C GLU A 146 7.50 18.30 2.84
N GLU A 147 8.15 19.17 2.07
CA GLU A 147 8.70 20.43 2.60
C GLU A 147 7.61 21.48 2.89
N GLU A 148 6.57 21.53 2.06
CA GLU A 148 5.55 22.60 2.14
C GLU A 148 4.50 22.34 3.24
N ILE A 149 4.12 21.09 3.44
CA ILE A 149 3.05 20.74 4.38
C ILE A 149 3.37 19.54 5.29
N GLY A 150 4.56 18.95 5.18
CA GLY A 150 4.94 17.77 5.97
C GLY A 150 4.14 16.50 5.59
N ALA A 151 3.74 16.37 4.31
CA ALA A 151 3.06 15.19 3.81
C ALA A 151 3.91 14.49 2.73
N ASP A 152 4.44 13.31 3.06
CA ASP A 152 5.22 12.46 2.16
C ASP A 152 4.30 11.49 1.41
N ILE A 153 4.29 11.52 0.07
CA ILE A 153 3.50 10.60 -0.76
C ILE A 153 4.23 9.27 -0.89
N ILE A 154 3.74 8.25 -0.21
CA ILE A 154 4.35 6.91 -0.17
C ILE A 154 3.78 5.95 -1.21
N ALA A 155 2.57 6.19 -1.73
CA ALA A 155 2.01 5.39 -2.80
C ALA A 155 0.94 6.17 -3.59
N ILE A 156 0.77 5.79 -4.86
CA ILE A 156 -0.27 6.33 -5.74
C ILE A 156 -0.97 5.16 -6.42
N GLN A 157 -2.30 5.13 -6.35
CA GLN A 157 -3.08 4.19 -7.14
C GLN A 157 -3.70 4.91 -8.35
N ARG A 158 -3.39 4.41 -9.56
CA ARG A 158 -3.96 4.85 -10.81
C ARG A 158 -4.55 3.67 -11.57
N ARG A 159 -5.87 3.67 -11.86
CA ARG A 159 -6.55 2.61 -12.59
C ARG A 159 -6.28 1.21 -12.01
N ARG A 160 -6.36 1.06 -10.67
CA ARG A 160 -6.11 -0.17 -9.90
C ARG A 160 -4.64 -0.66 -9.94
N LYS A 161 -3.71 0.13 -10.41
CA LYS A 161 -2.26 -0.16 -10.33
C LYS A 161 -1.64 0.73 -9.27
N TRP A 162 -0.85 0.13 -8.41
CA TRP A 162 -0.10 0.83 -7.39
C TRP A 162 1.29 1.20 -7.91
N GLU A 163 1.68 2.43 -7.66
CA GLU A 163 3.06 2.92 -7.75
C GLU A 163 3.50 3.23 -6.32
N ILE A 164 4.35 2.37 -5.77
CA ILE A 164 4.86 2.49 -4.39
C ILE A 164 6.19 3.21 -4.45
N ASN A 165 6.40 4.16 -3.54
CA ASN A 165 7.54 5.08 -3.57
C ASN A 165 7.68 5.75 -4.95
N PRO A 166 6.67 6.49 -5.41
CA PRO A 166 6.67 7.08 -6.73
C PRO A 166 7.87 8.01 -6.93
N PRO A 167 8.49 8.00 -8.13
CA PRO A 167 9.62 8.90 -8.39
C PRO A 167 9.16 10.37 -8.38
N GLU A 168 10.04 11.29 -8.03
CA GLU A 168 9.76 12.73 -7.98
C GLU A 168 9.17 13.30 -9.29
N ALA A 169 9.53 12.70 -10.43
CA ALA A 169 9.01 13.08 -11.75
C ALA A 169 7.59 12.54 -12.03
N PHE A 170 6.97 11.82 -11.10
CA PHE A 170 5.62 11.30 -11.28
C PHE A 170 4.61 12.44 -11.32
N GLU A 171 3.85 12.56 -12.42
CA GLU A 171 2.82 13.57 -12.59
C GLU A 171 1.47 13.06 -12.07
N LEU A 172 0.80 13.83 -11.23
CA LEU A 172 -0.52 13.52 -10.70
C LEU A 172 -1.61 13.76 -11.73
N GLU A 173 -2.52 12.81 -11.86
CA GLU A 173 -3.70 12.93 -12.70
C GLU A 173 -4.99 12.97 -11.87
N LYS A 174 -6.04 13.53 -12.48
CA LYS A 174 -7.39 13.43 -11.92
C LYS A 174 -7.78 11.97 -11.70
N GLY A 175 -8.25 11.66 -10.52
CA GLY A 175 -8.71 10.33 -10.13
C GLY A 175 -7.63 9.46 -9.49
N ASP A 176 -6.38 9.96 -9.41
CA ASP A 176 -5.36 9.29 -8.63
C ASP A 176 -5.77 9.24 -7.16
N ARG A 177 -5.59 8.09 -6.54
CA ARG A 177 -5.68 7.95 -5.08
C ARG A 177 -4.26 7.98 -4.53
N VAL A 178 -3.94 8.98 -3.74
CA VAL A 178 -2.64 9.14 -3.09
C VAL A 178 -2.73 8.69 -1.65
N ILE A 179 -1.73 7.95 -1.24
CA ILE A 179 -1.47 7.58 0.15
C ILE A 179 -0.27 8.40 0.60
N ALA A 180 -0.42 9.11 1.69
CA ALA A 180 0.65 9.94 2.23
C ALA A 180 0.83 9.72 3.73
N ARG A 181 2.06 9.87 4.19
CA ARG A 181 2.46 9.85 5.60
C ARG A 181 2.70 11.29 6.07
N GLY A 182 2.30 11.59 7.29
CA GLY A 182 2.52 12.90 7.89
C GLY A 182 1.71 13.09 9.17
N SER A 183 1.76 14.29 9.74
CA SER A 183 0.90 14.64 10.89
C SER A 183 -0.58 14.63 10.47
N ALA A 184 -1.48 14.51 11.44
CA ALA A 184 -2.92 14.59 11.17
C ALA A 184 -3.32 15.92 10.48
N GLU A 185 -2.61 17.01 10.77
CA GLU A 185 -2.82 18.31 10.12
C GLU A 185 -2.34 18.30 8.67
N SER A 186 -1.15 17.74 8.42
CA SER A 186 -0.57 17.57 7.07
C SER A 186 -1.49 16.76 6.16
N ILE A 187 -1.98 15.62 6.66
CA ILE A 187 -2.92 14.77 5.90
C ILE A 187 -4.23 15.50 5.61
N LYS A 188 -4.78 16.22 6.57
CA LYS A 188 -6.00 17.02 6.36
C LYS A 188 -5.79 18.14 5.34
N LYS A 189 -4.61 18.78 5.34
CA LYS A 189 -4.26 19.81 4.34
C LYS A 189 -4.11 19.20 2.95
N LEU A 190 -3.46 18.02 2.83
CA LEU A 190 -3.38 17.27 1.58
C LEU A 190 -4.78 16.93 1.03
N GLN A 191 -5.68 16.44 1.88
CA GLN A 191 -7.06 16.11 1.46
C GLN A 191 -7.79 17.32 0.88
N ARG A 192 -7.65 18.49 1.50
CA ARG A 192 -8.25 19.75 1.01
C ARG A 192 -7.63 20.23 -0.31
N LEU A 193 -6.30 20.10 -0.47
CA LEU A 193 -5.61 20.39 -1.74
C LEU A 193 -6.09 19.44 -2.85
N ALA A 194 -6.17 18.14 -2.54
CA ALA A 194 -6.65 17.12 -3.48
C ALA A 194 -8.12 17.34 -3.89
N ALA A 195 -8.95 17.81 -2.97
CA ALA A 195 -10.35 18.18 -3.23
C ALA A 195 -10.50 19.49 -4.01
N GLY A 196 -9.44 20.29 -4.15
CA GLY A 196 -9.50 21.61 -4.80
C GLY A 196 -10.18 22.67 -3.93
N GLU A 197 -10.14 22.52 -2.60
CA GLU A 197 -10.63 23.49 -1.63
C GLU A 197 -9.58 24.57 -1.31
N LEU A 198 -8.33 24.31 -1.65
CA LEU A 198 -7.21 25.22 -1.48
C LEU A 198 -6.56 25.52 -2.84
N GLU A 199 -6.26 26.80 -3.09
CA GLU A 199 -5.63 27.27 -4.33
C GLU A 199 -4.10 27.42 -4.19
N THR A 200 -3.57 27.29 -2.97
CA THR A 200 -2.13 27.38 -2.67
C THR A 200 -1.72 26.27 -1.72
N ILE A 201 -0.46 25.84 -1.81
CA ILE A 201 0.11 24.81 -0.93
C ILE A 201 0.50 25.43 0.43
N THR A 202 0.87 26.67 0.45
CA THR A 202 1.26 27.47 1.64
C THR A 202 0.07 28.00 2.41
#